data_e290d8db88384652d5469bcda20ea322
#
_entry.id   e290d8db88384652d5469bcda20ea322
#
_cell.length_a   1.000
_cell.length_b   1.000
_cell.length_c   1.000
_cell.angle_alpha   90.00
_cell.angle_beta   90.00
_cell.angle_gamma   90.00
#
_symmetry.space_group_name_H-M   'P 1'
#
loop_
_entity.id
_entity.type
_entity.pdbx_description
1 polymer ?
#
loop_
_entity_poly.entity_id
_entity_poly.type
_entity_poly.pdbx_seq_one_letter_code
_entity_poly.pdbx_strand_id
1 'polypeptide(L)'
;YSEALEASWWQKPSGTHWGVWPSNVDSVRVVAHTQNKIIVALDEEFIVHIYPLQTGSDVSTLVRYKPWGEILKDEHVILPIGGLQNENGDQLCLFPYHEIHTPQEVAQHLQNRNELHALGGAIGRVHSAFEQEATPNTEWRWNARLKAIEGTLKTTTLWRAPHTKHVQGLPAFNISLDGILWGDDVALIPQPRPLVDVLLCESERMPALATLANLEQTIALRGGFGESVPRVSFYAGWEAKTPPTWGGRSLRNLKGGVWIWRYEAILLELARARAFQQPEAESMCMGWLNDVSRIQAKLGVLRMTNLGAKSSLMLLLISLGTILFAGGPFTASSIGIGRIVLTSVFLFLAVGLHTYTDRNIPEPY
;
A
#
# COMPACT_ATOMS: atom_id res chain seq x y z
N TYR A 1 -21.86 21.46 9.39
CA TYR A 1 -20.89 21.63 8.28
C TYR A 1 -21.33 22.72 7.29
N SER A 2 -22.65 22.91 7.09
CA SER A 2 -23.15 24.02 6.28
C SER A 2 -22.71 25.40 6.81
N GLU A 3 -22.59 25.52 8.11
CA GLU A 3 -22.16 26.75 8.77
C GLU A 3 -20.72 27.13 8.41
N ALA A 4 -19.81 26.16 8.22
CA ALA A 4 -18.44 26.41 7.82
C ALA A 4 -18.30 26.93 6.36
N LEU A 5 -19.39 26.93 5.60
CA LEU A 5 -19.48 27.56 4.28
C LEU A 5 -19.85 29.05 4.35
N GLU A 6 -20.16 29.56 5.52
CA GLU A 6 -20.44 30.97 5.77
C GLU A 6 -19.20 31.66 6.34
N ALA A 7 -18.76 32.77 5.72
CA ALA A 7 -17.59 33.50 6.17
C ALA A 7 -17.66 33.94 7.64
N SER A 8 -18.86 34.30 8.12
CA SER A 8 -19.10 34.71 9.51
C SER A 8 -18.80 33.61 10.55
N TRP A 9 -18.96 32.33 10.19
CA TRP A 9 -18.71 31.22 11.10
C TRP A 9 -17.23 31.12 11.54
N TRP A 10 -16.31 31.52 10.68
CA TRP A 10 -14.88 31.44 10.96
C TRP A 10 -14.40 32.36 12.07
N GLN A 11 -15.19 33.39 12.40
CA GLN A 11 -14.88 34.30 13.50
C GLN A 11 -15.12 33.69 14.88
N LYS A 12 -16.06 32.75 15.01
CA LYS A 12 -16.42 32.10 16.28
C LYS A 12 -16.81 30.63 16.09
N PRO A 13 -15.86 29.76 15.75
CA PRO A 13 -16.17 28.35 15.58
C PRO A 13 -16.50 27.69 16.92
N SER A 14 -17.38 26.70 16.89
CA SER A 14 -17.64 25.83 18.03
C SER A 14 -16.62 24.68 18.03
N GLY A 15 -15.78 24.60 19.06
CA GLY A 15 -14.75 23.55 19.20
C GLY A 15 -13.39 24.13 19.60
N THR A 16 -12.40 23.27 19.70
CA THR A 16 -11.03 23.67 20.03
C THR A 16 -10.23 23.78 18.74
N HIS A 17 -9.79 24.98 18.42
CA HIS A 17 -8.88 25.20 17.29
C HIS A 17 -7.40 25.10 17.73
N TRP A 18 -6.56 24.73 16.78
CA TRP A 18 -5.14 24.62 16.98
C TRP A 18 -4.37 25.19 15.76
N GLY A 19 -3.12 25.57 15.97
CA GLY A 19 -2.26 26.10 14.90
C GLY A 19 -2.75 27.46 14.36
N VAL A 20 -2.60 27.65 13.08
CA VAL A 20 -3.07 28.87 12.38
C VAL A 20 -4.59 28.82 12.26
N TRP A 21 -5.25 29.92 12.64
CA TRP A 21 -6.70 30.09 12.47
C TRP A 21 -6.99 31.42 11.79
N PRO A 22 -7.76 31.41 10.69
CA PRO A 22 -8.11 32.66 10.00
C PRO A 22 -9.10 33.47 10.87
N SER A 23 -8.72 34.70 11.24
CA SER A 23 -9.53 35.57 12.06
C SER A 23 -10.58 36.37 11.28
N ASN A 24 -10.28 36.68 10.02
CA ASN A 24 -11.16 37.38 9.11
C ASN A 24 -11.20 36.57 7.81
N VAL A 25 -12.36 36.12 7.43
CA VAL A 25 -12.62 35.40 6.17
C VAL A 25 -13.65 36.23 5.40
N ASP A 26 -13.30 36.67 4.22
CA ASP A 26 -14.17 37.46 3.35
C ASP A 26 -14.94 36.54 2.37
N SER A 27 -14.28 35.49 1.90
CA SER A 27 -14.86 34.56 0.93
C SER A 27 -14.62 33.11 1.25
N VAL A 28 -15.63 32.28 1.06
CA VAL A 28 -15.57 30.83 1.17
C VAL A 28 -16.08 30.22 -0.13
N ARG A 29 -15.22 29.48 -0.81
CA ARG A 29 -15.53 28.83 -2.08
C ARG A 29 -15.39 27.32 -1.97
N VAL A 30 -16.44 26.57 -2.24
CA VAL A 30 -16.36 25.11 -2.35
C VAL A 30 -15.58 24.77 -3.62
N VAL A 31 -14.49 24.02 -3.44
CA VAL A 31 -13.60 23.60 -4.51
C VAL A 31 -13.94 22.17 -4.95
N ALA A 32 -14.15 21.28 -3.98
CA ALA A 32 -14.50 19.90 -4.27
C ALA A 32 -15.38 19.30 -3.16
N HIS A 33 -16.21 18.36 -3.55
CA HIS A 33 -17.01 17.55 -2.64
C HIS A 33 -16.79 16.07 -2.95
N THR A 34 -16.22 15.38 -1.99
CA THR A 34 -15.98 13.92 -2.06
C THR A 34 -16.83 13.22 -1.00
N GLN A 35 -16.88 11.90 -1.04
CA GLN A 35 -17.61 11.14 -0.02
C GLN A 35 -17.07 11.32 1.41
N ASN A 36 -15.79 11.60 1.54
CA ASN A 36 -15.11 11.63 2.83
C ASN A 36 -14.84 13.05 3.33
N LYS A 37 -14.87 14.04 2.46
CA LYS A 37 -14.56 15.42 2.82
C LYS A 37 -15.15 16.44 1.83
N ILE A 38 -15.32 17.64 2.34
CA ILE A 38 -15.60 18.83 1.56
C ILE A 38 -14.32 19.67 1.55
N ILE A 39 -13.90 20.15 0.38
CA ILE A 39 -12.72 20.99 0.26
C ILE A 39 -13.19 22.39 -0.09
N VAL A 40 -12.78 23.35 0.71
CA VAL A 40 -13.09 24.76 0.50
C VAL A 40 -11.82 25.59 0.43
N ALA A 41 -11.85 26.64 -0.36
CA ALA A 41 -10.82 27.68 -0.38
C ALA A 41 -11.33 28.88 0.43
N LEU A 42 -10.47 29.42 1.30
CA LEU A 42 -10.72 30.64 2.07
C LEU A 42 -9.78 31.72 1.56
N ASP A 43 -10.35 32.78 0.99
CA ASP A 43 -9.65 34.00 0.53
C ASP A 43 -8.43 33.75 -0.37
N GLU A 44 -8.34 32.58 -0.99
CA GLU A 44 -7.16 32.12 -1.74
C GLU A 44 -5.86 32.08 -0.88
N GLU A 45 -5.98 32.07 0.45
CA GLU A 45 -4.86 31.92 1.37
C GLU A 45 -4.78 30.49 1.95
N PHE A 46 -5.95 29.84 2.12
CA PHE A 46 -6.03 28.53 2.72
C PHE A 46 -6.88 27.56 1.91
N ILE A 47 -6.50 26.30 1.94
CA ILE A 47 -7.35 25.17 1.58
C ILE A 47 -7.76 24.47 2.86
N VAL A 48 -9.05 24.20 2.99
CA VAL A 48 -9.60 23.53 4.17
C VAL A 48 -10.26 22.22 3.79
N HIS A 49 -9.86 21.15 4.45
CA HIS A 49 -10.53 19.87 4.37
C HIS A 49 -11.49 19.73 5.53
N ILE A 50 -12.79 19.70 5.26
CA ILE A 50 -13.86 19.49 6.24
C ILE A 50 -14.26 18.02 6.20
N TYR A 51 -14.25 17.34 7.34
CA TYR A 51 -14.54 15.91 7.47
C TYR A 51 -15.94 15.70 8.04
N PRO A 52 -16.96 15.39 7.20
CA PRO A 52 -18.34 15.17 7.67
C PRO A 52 -18.48 13.94 8.56
N LEU A 53 -17.64 12.92 8.30
CA LEU A 53 -17.56 11.71 9.10
C LEU A 53 -16.29 11.76 9.94
N GLN A 54 -16.49 11.95 11.23
CA GLN A 54 -15.37 11.97 12.17
C GLN A 54 -14.81 10.55 12.33
N THR A 55 -13.50 10.45 12.23
CA THR A 55 -12.83 9.14 12.20
C THR A 55 -12.61 8.51 13.58
N GLY A 56 -13.18 9.09 14.65
CA GLY A 56 -13.09 8.52 16.01
C GLY A 56 -11.67 8.28 16.50
N SER A 57 -10.70 9.03 15.97
CA SER A 57 -9.32 8.90 16.37
C SER A 57 -9.11 9.71 17.65
N ASP A 58 -8.74 9.06 18.74
CA ASP A 58 -8.38 9.70 20.02
C ASP A 58 -7.18 10.65 19.87
N VAL A 59 -6.52 10.60 18.72
CA VAL A 59 -5.32 11.38 18.43
C VAL A 59 -5.66 12.41 17.36
N SER A 60 -5.62 13.69 17.74
CA SER A 60 -5.81 14.78 16.78
C SER A 60 -4.72 14.78 15.69
N THR A 61 -5.05 15.31 14.52
CA THR A 61 -4.11 15.50 13.42
C THR A 61 -2.85 16.25 13.86
N LEU A 62 -2.97 17.24 14.75
CA LEU A 62 -1.83 17.94 15.34
C LEU A 62 -0.86 16.99 16.04
N VAL A 63 -1.35 16.12 16.92
CA VAL A 63 -0.49 15.19 17.66
C VAL A 63 0.15 14.18 16.73
N ARG A 64 -0.59 13.72 15.73
CA ARG A 64 -0.10 12.75 14.74
C ARG A 64 0.97 13.35 13.83
N TYR A 65 0.77 14.54 13.30
CA TYR A 65 1.62 15.13 12.27
C TYR A 65 2.72 16.03 12.81
N LYS A 66 2.67 16.42 14.07
CA LYS A 66 3.73 17.23 14.69
C LYS A 66 5.13 16.55 14.59
N PRO A 67 5.29 15.25 14.91
CA PRO A 67 6.57 14.58 14.70
C PRO A 67 6.98 14.50 13.22
N TRP A 68 6.00 14.43 12.32
CA TRP A 68 6.26 14.32 10.86
C TRP A 68 6.79 15.61 10.26
N GLY A 69 6.52 16.77 10.86
CA GLY A 69 7.01 18.04 10.37
C GLY A 69 8.55 18.10 10.25
N GLU A 70 9.25 17.47 11.17
CA GLU A 70 10.72 17.37 11.13
C GLU A 70 11.19 16.26 10.17
N ILE A 71 10.51 15.11 10.19
CA ILE A 71 10.88 13.92 9.39
C ILE A 71 10.65 14.17 7.90
N LEU A 72 9.56 14.85 7.54
CA LEU A 72 9.13 15.05 6.16
C LEU A 72 9.45 16.45 5.61
N LYS A 73 10.27 17.21 6.29
CA LYS A 73 10.56 18.62 5.98
C LYS A 73 10.98 18.85 4.52
N ASP A 74 11.79 17.93 3.98
CA ASP A 74 12.35 18.05 2.63
C ASP A 74 11.67 17.12 1.60
N GLU A 75 10.53 16.50 1.95
CA GLU A 75 9.93 15.44 1.14
C GLU A 75 8.71 15.90 0.32
N HIS A 76 8.53 17.19 0.11
CA HIS A 76 7.40 17.76 -0.62
C HIS A 76 6.04 17.28 -0.08
N VAL A 77 5.91 17.25 1.25
CA VAL A 77 4.67 16.92 1.93
C VAL A 77 4.07 18.19 2.54
N ILE A 78 2.81 18.46 2.20
CA ILE A 78 2.07 19.60 2.75
C ILE A 78 1.29 19.12 3.95
N LEU A 79 1.79 19.43 5.14
CA LEU A 79 1.12 19.13 6.40
C LEU A 79 0.10 20.22 6.77
N PRO A 80 -0.96 19.88 7.51
CA PRO A 80 -1.91 20.87 7.98
C PRO A 80 -1.23 21.85 8.94
N ILE A 81 -1.52 23.12 8.79
CA ILE A 81 -0.98 24.21 9.61
C ILE A 81 -1.91 24.64 10.74
N GLY A 82 -3.15 24.20 10.69
CA GLY A 82 -4.16 24.47 11.70
C GLY A 82 -5.39 23.58 11.52
N GLY A 83 -6.33 23.68 12.43
CA GLY A 83 -7.55 22.88 12.35
C GLY A 83 -8.50 23.11 13.52
N LEU A 84 -9.65 22.50 13.43
CA LEU A 84 -10.68 22.47 14.48
C LEU A 84 -10.96 21.02 14.86
N GLN A 85 -10.99 20.76 16.17
CA GLN A 85 -11.30 19.45 16.73
C GLN A 85 -12.39 19.53 17.78
N ASN A 86 -13.10 18.43 17.95
CA ASN A 86 -13.98 18.20 19.07
C ASN A 86 -13.59 16.89 19.78
N GLU A 87 -14.42 16.45 20.75
CA GLU A 87 -14.23 15.18 21.50
C GLU A 87 -14.14 13.92 20.59
N ASN A 88 -14.65 13.98 19.37
CA ASN A 88 -14.67 12.86 18.43
C ASN A 88 -13.53 12.93 17.38
N GLY A 89 -12.64 13.90 17.47
CA GLY A 89 -11.50 14.08 16.56
C GLY A 89 -11.55 15.34 15.71
N ASP A 90 -10.78 15.36 14.65
CA ASP A 90 -10.69 16.52 13.76
C ASP A 90 -11.98 16.71 12.94
N GLN A 91 -12.52 17.90 13.01
CA GLN A 91 -13.66 18.33 12.18
C GLN A 91 -13.20 18.91 10.85
N LEU A 92 -12.09 19.65 10.89
CA LEU A 92 -11.44 20.20 9.70
C LEU A 92 -9.96 20.43 9.93
N CYS A 93 -9.21 20.48 8.81
CA CYS A 93 -7.80 20.82 8.78
C CYS A 93 -7.54 21.92 7.76
N LEU A 94 -6.71 22.88 8.14
CA LEU A 94 -6.26 23.97 7.28
C LEU A 94 -4.90 23.65 6.69
N PHE A 95 -4.74 23.93 5.41
CA PHE A 95 -3.50 23.82 4.65
C PHE A 95 -3.16 25.16 4.00
N PRO A 96 -1.90 25.45 3.68
CA PRO A 96 -1.55 26.57 2.80
C PRO A 96 -2.30 26.42 1.48
N TYR A 97 -2.64 27.55 0.85
CA TYR A 97 -3.33 27.53 -0.44
C TYR A 97 -2.51 26.74 -1.47
N HIS A 98 -3.18 25.91 -2.19
CA HIS A 98 -2.67 25.15 -3.33
C HIS A 98 -3.79 24.91 -4.33
N GLU A 99 -3.44 24.73 -5.58
CA GLU A 99 -4.39 24.41 -6.63
C GLU A 99 -4.88 22.97 -6.49
N ILE A 100 -6.18 22.78 -6.65
CA ILE A 100 -6.80 21.45 -6.61
C ILE A 100 -7.21 21.08 -8.04
N HIS A 101 -6.67 19.97 -8.50
CA HIS A 101 -6.94 19.48 -9.84
C HIS A 101 -8.37 18.95 -9.99
N THR A 102 -8.95 19.22 -11.13
CA THR A 102 -10.26 18.67 -11.51
C THR A 102 -10.16 17.14 -11.73
N PRO A 103 -11.27 16.40 -11.64
CA PRO A 103 -11.28 14.96 -11.93
C PRO A 103 -10.74 14.62 -13.31
N GLN A 104 -10.92 15.48 -14.31
CA GLN A 104 -10.43 15.32 -15.67
C GLN A 104 -8.90 15.46 -15.75
N GLU A 105 -8.33 16.45 -15.08
CA GLU A 105 -6.88 16.63 -14.99
C GLU A 105 -6.25 15.45 -14.25
N VAL A 106 -6.80 15.05 -13.12
CA VAL A 106 -6.34 13.85 -12.39
C VAL A 106 -6.36 12.62 -13.30
N ALA A 107 -7.42 12.41 -14.09
CA ALA A 107 -7.49 11.27 -14.99
C ALA A 107 -6.39 11.32 -16.09
N GLN A 108 -6.00 12.49 -16.56
CA GLN A 108 -4.89 12.67 -17.52
C GLN A 108 -3.56 12.30 -16.87
N HIS A 109 -3.28 12.83 -15.68
CA HIS A 109 -2.08 12.49 -14.91
C HIS A 109 -1.94 10.98 -14.65
N LEU A 110 -3.04 10.30 -14.30
CA LEU A 110 -3.06 8.86 -14.04
C LEU A 110 -2.79 7.98 -15.28
N GLN A 111 -2.78 8.54 -16.47
CA GLN A 111 -2.42 7.84 -17.71
C GLN A 111 -0.97 8.12 -18.13
N ASN A 112 -0.32 9.11 -17.54
CA ASN A 112 1.04 9.51 -17.89
C ASN A 112 2.08 8.69 -17.08
N ARG A 113 2.93 7.97 -17.80
CA ARG A 113 3.98 7.13 -17.19
C ARG A 113 4.97 7.90 -16.33
N ASN A 114 5.38 9.09 -16.78
CA ASN A 114 6.38 9.89 -16.09
C ASN A 114 5.81 10.43 -14.78
N GLU A 115 4.56 10.85 -14.79
CA GLU A 115 3.87 11.35 -13.62
C GLU A 115 3.58 10.24 -12.60
N LEU A 116 3.19 9.06 -13.07
CA LEU A 116 3.04 7.89 -12.19
C LEU A 116 4.39 7.44 -11.61
N HIS A 117 5.48 7.54 -12.38
CA HIS A 117 6.81 7.31 -11.84
C HIS A 117 7.17 8.35 -10.78
N ALA A 118 6.90 9.63 -11.03
CA ALA A 118 7.13 10.70 -10.08
C ALA A 118 6.29 10.52 -8.79
N LEU A 119 5.00 10.14 -8.93
CA LEU A 119 4.14 9.80 -7.80
C LEU A 119 4.69 8.64 -6.97
N GLY A 120 5.09 7.55 -7.63
CA GLY A 120 5.77 6.45 -6.96
C GLY A 120 7.00 6.91 -6.20
N GLY A 121 7.83 7.74 -6.84
CA GLY A 121 9.02 8.33 -6.22
C GLY A 121 8.71 9.22 -5.01
N ALA A 122 7.65 10.03 -5.06
CA ALA A 122 7.22 10.85 -3.94
C ALA A 122 6.82 10.00 -2.72
N ILE A 123 6.04 8.96 -2.94
CA ILE A 123 5.69 8.01 -1.88
C ILE A 123 6.92 7.27 -1.36
N GLY A 124 7.84 6.90 -2.25
CA GLY A 124 9.10 6.26 -1.89
C GLY A 124 9.95 7.14 -0.97
N ARG A 125 10.05 8.44 -1.24
CA ARG A 125 10.74 9.40 -0.36
C ARG A 125 10.12 9.45 1.03
N VAL A 126 8.80 9.57 1.13
CA VAL A 126 8.08 9.58 2.41
C VAL A 126 8.34 8.29 3.19
N HIS A 127 8.25 7.14 2.54
CA HIS A 127 8.52 5.85 3.19
C HIS A 127 9.98 5.73 3.66
N SER A 128 10.94 6.23 2.86
CA SER A 128 12.36 6.28 3.25
C SER A 128 12.60 7.20 4.44
N ALA A 129 11.97 8.36 4.48
CA ALA A 129 12.07 9.28 5.61
C ALA A 129 11.57 8.63 6.92
N PHE A 130 10.56 7.75 6.84
CA PHE A 130 10.08 6.99 7.98
C PHE A 130 10.91 5.74 8.33
N GLU A 131 12.02 5.46 7.64
CA GLU A 131 12.82 4.26 7.91
C GLU A 131 13.29 4.19 9.38
N GLN A 132 13.66 5.31 9.97
CA GLN A 132 14.11 5.39 11.38
C GLN A 132 12.96 5.11 12.36
N GLU A 133 11.75 5.38 11.98
CA GLU A 133 10.53 5.13 12.76
C GLU A 133 9.98 3.69 12.55
N ALA A 134 10.66 2.89 11.73
CA ALA A 134 10.18 1.58 11.36
C ALA A 134 10.20 0.60 12.54
N THR A 135 9.10 -0.12 12.73
CA THR A 135 9.01 -1.17 13.74
C THR A 135 9.15 -2.54 13.09
N PRO A 136 9.73 -3.53 13.79
CA PRO A 136 9.80 -4.89 13.28
C PRO A 136 8.42 -5.41 12.89
N ASN A 137 8.36 -6.15 11.80
CA ASN A 137 7.14 -6.80 11.36
C ASN A 137 6.68 -7.83 12.39
N THR A 138 5.45 -7.70 12.83
CA THR A 138 4.76 -8.70 13.63
C THR A 138 3.68 -9.35 12.77
N GLU A 139 4.01 -10.50 12.18
CA GLU A 139 3.12 -11.26 11.29
C GLU A 139 1.72 -11.48 11.87
N TRP A 140 1.61 -11.70 13.16
CA TRP A 140 0.32 -11.92 13.80
C TRP A 140 -0.62 -10.71 13.72
N ARG A 141 -0.10 -9.49 13.70
CA ARG A 141 -0.93 -8.27 13.54
C ARG A 141 -1.60 -8.25 12.18
N TRP A 142 -0.85 -8.58 11.13
CA TRP A 142 -1.39 -8.59 9.77
C TRP A 142 -2.40 -9.69 9.58
N ASN A 143 -2.16 -10.88 10.15
CA ASN A 143 -3.12 -11.97 10.15
C ASN A 143 -4.40 -11.62 10.91
N ALA A 144 -4.29 -10.96 12.05
CA ALA A 144 -5.46 -10.52 12.84
C ALA A 144 -6.27 -9.48 12.06
N ARG A 145 -5.59 -8.52 11.42
CA ARG A 145 -6.19 -7.50 10.58
C ARG A 145 -6.98 -8.12 9.42
N LEU A 146 -6.35 -9.00 8.64
CA LEU A 146 -7.03 -9.67 7.53
C LEU A 146 -8.24 -10.49 7.99
N LYS A 147 -8.11 -11.23 9.09
CA LYS A 147 -9.23 -11.99 9.66
C LYS A 147 -10.40 -11.11 10.10
N ALA A 148 -10.11 -9.94 10.67
CA ALA A 148 -11.16 -9.00 11.07
C ALA A 148 -11.94 -8.49 9.85
N ILE A 149 -11.23 -8.10 8.78
CA ILE A 149 -11.84 -7.62 7.54
C ILE A 149 -12.62 -8.76 6.86
N GLU A 150 -12.04 -9.94 6.72
CA GLU A 150 -12.70 -11.13 6.14
C GLU A 150 -13.95 -11.52 6.92
N GLY A 151 -13.87 -11.51 8.25
CA GLY A 151 -15.01 -11.84 9.12
C GLY A 151 -16.17 -10.85 8.93
N THR A 152 -15.88 -9.56 8.83
CA THR A 152 -16.91 -8.52 8.59
C THR A 152 -17.55 -8.68 7.23
N LEU A 153 -16.77 -8.98 6.19
CA LEU A 153 -17.27 -9.15 4.83
C LEU A 153 -17.86 -10.52 4.54
N LYS A 154 -17.75 -11.46 5.50
CA LYS A 154 -18.12 -12.88 5.33
C LYS A 154 -17.43 -13.52 4.13
N THR A 155 -16.20 -13.10 3.86
CA THR A 155 -15.32 -13.68 2.85
C THR A 155 -14.26 -14.51 3.55
N THR A 156 -13.91 -15.64 2.96
CA THR A 156 -12.83 -16.49 3.47
C THR A 156 -11.73 -16.60 2.44
N THR A 157 -10.49 -16.45 2.87
CA THR A 157 -9.35 -16.69 2.01
C THR A 157 -8.30 -17.52 2.73
N LEU A 158 -7.42 -18.11 1.93
CA LEU A 158 -6.27 -18.84 2.40
C LEU A 158 -5.00 -17.96 2.51
N TRP A 159 -5.11 -16.67 2.24
CA TRP A 159 -3.98 -15.78 2.39
C TRP A 159 -3.55 -15.68 3.85
N ARG A 160 -2.27 -15.81 4.05
CA ARG A 160 -1.62 -15.53 5.33
C ARG A 160 -0.69 -14.36 5.12
N ALA A 161 -0.51 -13.55 6.15
CA ALA A 161 0.43 -12.45 6.11
C ALA A 161 1.83 -12.95 5.69
N PRO A 162 2.56 -12.15 4.92
CA PRO A 162 3.86 -12.57 4.43
C PRO A 162 4.86 -12.67 5.58
N HIS A 163 5.55 -13.79 5.67
CA HIS A 163 6.78 -13.92 6.43
C HIS A 163 7.94 -13.22 5.72
N THR A 164 7.81 -11.93 5.48
CA THR A 164 8.93 -11.19 4.89
C THR A 164 9.69 -10.52 6.01
N LYS A 165 10.93 -10.94 6.23
CA LYS A 165 11.83 -10.33 7.23
C LYS A 165 12.10 -8.85 6.97
N HIS A 166 11.71 -8.35 5.81
CA HIS A 166 12.01 -7.01 5.32
C HIS A 166 10.81 -6.06 5.33
N VAL A 167 9.61 -6.56 5.63
CA VAL A 167 8.42 -5.70 5.74
C VAL A 167 8.35 -5.15 7.15
N GLN A 168 8.60 -3.88 7.27
CA GLN A 168 8.54 -3.14 8.54
C GLN A 168 7.23 -2.34 8.61
N GLY A 169 6.71 -2.16 9.81
CA GLY A 169 5.57 -1.30 10.04
C GLY A 169 6.01 0.16 10.08
N LEU A 170 5.54 0.97 9.15
CA LEU A 170 5.75 2.41 9.11
C LEU A 170 4.54 3.14 9.71
N PRO A 171 4.69 4.38 10.15
CA PRO A 171 3.54 5.23 10.41
C PRO A 171 2.59 5.23 9.21
N ALA A 172 1.29 5.10 9.45
CA ALA A 172 0.31 5.03 8.36
C ALA A 172 0.22 6.38 7.65
N PHE A 173 0.71 6.45 6.43
CA PHE A 173 0.66 7.62 5.57
C PHE A 173 -0.40 7.39 4.49
N ASN A 174 -1.62 7.83 4.77
CA ASN A 174 -2.73 7.68 3.85
C ASN A 174 -2.77 8.84 2.85
N ILE A 175 -2.97 8.51 1.59
CA ILE A 175 -3.06 9.47 0.48
C ILE A 175 -4.34 9.17 -0.29
N SER A 176 -5.06 10.20 -0.67
CA SER A 176 -6.16 10.14 -1.65
C SER A 176 -5.76 10.86 -2.93
N LEU A 177 -6.46 10.61 -4.04
CA LEU A 177 -6.13 11.23 -5.33
C LEU A 177 -6.21 12.76 -5.29
N ASP A 178 -7.12 13.30 -4.50
CA ASP A 178 -7.27 14.73 -4.23
C ASP A 178 -6.25 15.30 -3.22
N GLY A 179 -5.37 14.47 -2.70
CA GLY A 179 -4.21 14.84 -1.90
C GLY A 179 -2.89 14.72 -2.68
N ILE A 180 -2.95 14.56 -4.00
CA ILE A 180 -1.78 14.54 -4.87
C ILE A 180 -1.75 15.84 -5.65
N LEU A 181 -0.72 16.63 -5.44
CA LEU A 181 -0.48 17.85 -6.20
C LEU A 181 0.51 17.56 -7.31
N TRP A 182 0.01 17.55 -8.53
CA TRP A 182 0.77 17.28 -9.73
C TRP A 182 1.52 18.54 -10.18
N GLY A 183 2.78 18.40 -10.57
CA GLY A 183 3.64 19.50 -11.01
C GLY A 183 5.00 18.94 -11.41
N ASP A 184 6.00 19.82 -11.53
CA ASP A 184 7.38 19.42 -11.81
C ASP A 184 7.90 18.41 -10.75
N ASP A 185 7.54 18.65 -9.49
CA ASP A 185 7.69 17.72 -8.37
C ASP A 185 6.32 17.42 -7.78
N VAL A 186 6.00 16.14 -7.64
CA VAL A 186 4.76 15.70 -7.00
C VAL A 186 4.83 15.97 -5.50
N ALA A 187 3.88 16.76 -4.99
CA ALA A 187 3.69 16.97 -3.56
C ALA A 187 2.49 16.15 -3.04
N LEU A 188 2.55 15.77 -1.77
CA LEU A 188 1.59 14.88 -1.13
C LEU A 188 0.93 15.56 0.07
N ILE A 189 -0.38 15.44 0.18
CA ILE A 189 -1.16 15.89 1.34
C ILE A 189 -1.65 14.63 2.08
N PRO A 190 -1.19 14.40 3.32
CA PRO A 190 -1.64 13.25 4.09
C PRO A 190 -3.12 13.40 4.45
N GLN A 191 -3.80 12.26 4.42
CA GLN A 191 -5.22 12.18 4.75
C GLN A 191 -5.42 11.39 6.05
N PRO A 192 -6.49 11.68 6.81
CA PRO A 192 -6.89 10.80 7.89
C PRO A 192 -7.11 9.37 7.38
N ARG A 193 -6.97 8.40 8.27
CA ARG A 193 -7.30 7.01 7.93
C ARG A 193 -8.76 6.93 7.48
N PRO A 194 -9.06 6.15 6.42
CA PRO A 194 -10.43 5.92 6.01
C PRO A 194 -11.27 5.36 7.17
N LEU A 195 -12.51 5.83 7.33
CA LEU A 195 -13.39 5.40 8.42
C LEU A 195 -13.52 3.87 8.50
N VAL A 196 -13.67 3.20 7.36
CA VAL A 196 -13.77 1.73 7.30
C VAL A 196 -12.49 1.07 7.85
N ASP A 197 -11.32 1.63 7.55
CA ASP A 197 -10.04 1.13 8.06
C ASP A 197 -9.93 1.32 9.58
N VAL A 198 -10.34 2.46 10.09
CA VAL A 198 -10.36 2.74 11.55
C VAL A 198 -11.30 1.79 12.28
N LEU A 199 -12.49 1.54 11.75
CA LEU A 199 -13.48 0.65 12.36
C LEU A 199 -13.08 -0.84 12.33
N LEU A 200 -12.33 -1.25 11.32
CA LEU A 200 -11.93 -2.66 11.16
C LEU A 200 -10.58 -2.98 11.77
N CYS A 201 -9.73 -2.00 12.00
CA CYS A 201 -8.33 -2.22 12.35
C CYS A 201 -7.79 -1.16 13.31
N GLU A 202 -7.29 -1.60 14.45
CA GLU A 202 -6.72 -0.70 15.46
C GLU A 202 -5.31 -0.18 15.09
N SER A 203 -4.60 -0.87 14.21
CA SER A 203 -3.19 -0.55 13.95
C SER A 203 -3.00 0.73 13.14
N GLU A 204 -2.26 1.67 13.68
CA GLU A 204 -1.82 2.90 12.99
C GLU A 204 -0.53 2.69 12.17
N ARG A 205 0.06 1.52 12.23
CA ARG A 205 1.29 1.20 11.50
C ARG A 205 1.00 0.19 10.42
N MET A 206 1.48 0.49 9.21
CA MET A 206 1.24 -0.32 8.02
C MET A 206 2.57 -0.58 7.30
N PRO A 207 2.73 -1.71 6.63
CA PRO A 207 3.84 -1.87 5.71
C PRO A 207 3.78 -0.87 4.56
N ALA A 208 4.93 -0.43 4.08
CA ALA A 208 5.02 0.46 2.92
C ALA A 208 4.23 -0.07 1.70
N LEU A 209 4.28 -1.39 1.48
CA LEU A 209 3.53 -2.04 0.40
C LEU A 209 2.01 -1.95 0.56
N ALA A 210 1.48 -1.86 1.77
CA ALA A 210 0.04 -1.70 1.99
C ALA A 210 -0.44 -0.31 1.56
N THR A 211 0.30 0.75 1.92
CA THR A 211 -0.01 2.11 1.45
C THR A 211 0.04 2.19 -0.07
N LEU A 212 1.08 1.59 -0.67
CA LEU A 212 1.25 1.56 -2.12
C LEU A 212 0.09 0.82 -2.80
N ALA A 213 -0.31 -0.35 -2.29
CA ALA A 213 -1.41 -1.14 -2.81
C ALA A 213 -2.78 -0.44 -2.63
N ASN A 214 -3.00 0.27 -1.54
CA ASN A 214 -4.21 1.07 -1.32
C ASN A 214 -4.33 2.18 -2.37
N LEU A 215 -3.24 2.92 -2.63
CA LEU A 215 -3.25 3.95 -3.65
C LEU A 215 -3.40 3.35 -5.05
N GLU A 216 -2.70 2.26 -5.36
CA GLU A 216 -2.87 1.53 -6.62
C GLU A 216 -4.34 1.15 -6.85
N GLN A 217 -5.01 0.64 -5.81
CA GLN A 217 -6.42 0.25 -5.88
C GLN A 217 -7.32 1.46 -6.17
N THR A 218 -7.05 2.59 -5.51
CA THR A 218 -7.78 3.84 -5.72
C THR A 218 -7.59 4.37 -7.15
N ILE A 219 -6.38 4.29 -7.69
CA ILE A 219 -6.06 4.65 -9.07
C ILE A 219 -6.81 3.72 -10.05
N ALA A 220 -6.81 2.42 -9.81
CA ALA A 220 -7.49 1.44 -10.65
C ALA A 220 -9.01 1.68 -10.72
N LEU A 221 -9.64 2.03 -9.61
CA LEU A 221 -11.06 2.39 -9.55
C LEU A 221 -11.42 3.62 -10.39
N ARG A 222 -10.46 4.51 -10.60
CA ARG A 222 -10.64 5.71 -11.43
C ARG A 222 -10.25 5.49 -12.90
N GLY A 223 -10.05 4.23 -13.32
CA GLY A 223 -9.69 3.87 -14.69
C GLY A 223 -8.19 4.03 -15.01
N GLY A 224 -7.36 4.31 -14.01
CA GLY A 224 -5.90 4.25 -14.14
C GLY A 224 -5.42 2.80 -14.24
N PHE A 225 -4.17 2.62 -14.71
CA PHE A 225 -3.56 1.30 -14.88
C PHE A 225 -4.32 0.33 -15.81
N GLY A 226 -5.02 0.86 -16.80
CA GLY A 226 -5.71 0.03 -17.82
C GLY A 226 -4.75 -0.94 -18.53
N GLU A 227 -3.47 -0.53 -18.66
CA GLU A 227 -2.36 -1.34 -19.12
C GLU A 227 -1.36 -1.61 -18.00
N SER A 228 -0.55 -2.66 -18.14
CA SER A 228 0.48 -3.02 -17.15
C SER A 228 1.60 -1.99 -17.04
N VAL A 229 1.89 -1.28 -18.11
CA VAL A 229 3.04 -0.37 -18.22
C VAL A 229 2.99 0.83 -17.27
N PRO A 230 1.87 1.55 -17.13
CA PRO A 230 1.76 2.62 -16.13
C PRO A 230 2.00 2.12 -14.71
N ARG A 231 1.50 0.92 -14.38
CA ARG A 231 1.71 0.29 -13.08
C ARG A 231 3.18 -0.02 -12.82
N VAL A 232 3.90 -0.54 -13.83
CA VAL A 232 5.36 -0.74 -13.77
C VAL A 232 6.07 0.57 -13.43
N SER A 233 5.72 1.66 -14.10
CA SER A 233 6.34 2.96 -13.86
C SER A 233 6.11 3.46 -12.43
N PHE A 234 4.90 3.30 -11.89
CA PHE A 234 4.57 3.67 -10.52
C PHE A 234 5.43 2.92 -9.49
N TYR A 235 5.53 1.60 -9.62
CA TYR A 235 6.38 0.79 -8.73
C TYR A 235 7.86 1.08 -8.91
N ALA A 236 8.34 1.27 -10.14
CA ALA A 236 9.73 1.62 -10.41
C ALA A 236 10.13 2.95 -9.77
N GLY A 237 9.24 3.95 -9.80
CA GLY A 237 9.45 5.21 -9.11
C GLY A 237 9.59 5.03 -7.61
N TRP A 238 8.75 4.20 -7.00
CA TRP A 238 8.82 3.89 -5.57
C TRP A 238 10.11 3.14 -5.23
N GLU A 239 10.48 2.09 -5.97
CA GLU A 239 11.71 1.32 -5.74
C GLU A 239 12.98 2.17 -5.88
N ALA A 240 12.97 3.16 -6.77
CA ALA A 240 14.11 4.05 -6.97
C ALA A 240 14.40 4.97 -5.75
N LYS A 241 13.44 5.13 -4.85
CA LYS A 241 13.53 6.04 -3.69
C LYS A 241 13.47 5.32 -2.35
N THR A 242 13.20 4.03 -2.32
CA THR A 242 13.15 3.23 -1.09
C THR A 242 14.41 2.41 -0.89
N PRO A 243 14.72 1.97 0.35
CA PRO A 243 15.82 1.05 0.59
C PRO A 243 15.72 -0.19 -0.32
N PRO A 244 16.83 -0.67 -0.91
CA PRO A 244 16.80 -1.81 -1.85
C PRO A 244 16.20 -3.10 -1.27
N THR A 245 16.19 -3.22 0.06
CA THR A 245 15.60 -4.36 0.77
C THR A 245 14.07 -4.36 0.75
N TRP A 246 13.43 -3.23 0.46
CA TRP A 246 11.97 -3.10 0.45
C TRP A 246 11.35 -3.41 -0.91
N GLY A 247 12.08 -3.18 -1.99
CA GLY A 247 11.68 -3.48 -3.38
C GLY A 247 11.98 -4.91 -3.82
N GLY A 248 11.98 -5.15 -5.11
CA GLY A 248 12.39 -6.38 -5.77
C GLY A 248 11.72 -7.64 -5.18
N ARG A 249 12.47 -8.39 -4.36
CA ARG A 249 11.97 -9.64 -3.76
C ARG A 249 10.80 -9.46 -2.79
N SER A 250 10.61 -8.29 -2.22
CA SER A 250 9.45 -7.99 -1.36
C SER A 250 8.18 -7.85 -2.19
N LEU A 251 8.27 -7.28 -3.37
CA LEU A 251 7.15 -7.16 -4.32
C LEU A 251 6.77 -8.50 -4.92
N ARG A 252 7.77 -9.31 -5.29
CA ARG A 252 7.58 -10.56 -6.02
C ARG A 252 8.19 -11.74 -5.29
N ASN A 253 7.39 -12.53 -4.64
CA ASN A 253 7.85 -13.74 -3.96
C ASN A 253 6.77 -14.82 -3.87
N LEU A 254 7.18 -16.06 -3.54
CA LEU A 254 6.28 -17.22 -3.42
C LEU A 254 5.26 -17.11 -2.30
N LYS A 255 5.44 -16.18 -1.36
CA LYS A 255 4.48 -15.99 -0.25
C LYS A 255 3.36 -15.04 -0.61
N GLY A 256 3.50 -14.32 -1.71
CA GLY A 256 2.47 -13.45 -2.25
C GLY A 256 2.98 -12.03 -2.59
N GLY A 257 4.00 -11.52 -1.88
CA GLY A 257 4.53 -10.19 -2.15
C GLY A 257 3.44 -9.11 -2.06
N VAL A 258 3.39 -8.23 -3.05
CA VAL A 258 2.41 -7.14 -3.13
C VAL A 258 0.95 -7.65 -3.23
N TRP A 259 0.72 -8.88 -3.73
CA TRP A 259 -0.63 -9.41 -3.90
C TRP A 259 -1.41 -9.56 -2.60
N ILE A 260 -0.73 -9.72 -1.47
CA ILE A 260 -1.38 -9.78 -0.16
C ILE A 260 -1.97 -8.41 0.19
N TRP A 261 -1.21 -7.36 -0.07
CA TRP A 261 -1.62 -6.00 0.24
C TRP A 261 -2.67 -5.47 -0.74
N ARG A 262 -2.61 -5.90 -2.01
CA ARG A 262 -3.72 -5.70 -2.95
C ARG A 262 -4.99 -6.37 -2.49
N TYR A 263 -4.88 -7.60 -2.02
CA TYR A 263 -6.03 -8.31 -1.48
C TYR A 263 -6.66 -7.55 -0.31
N GLU A 264 -5.86 -7.08 0.63
CA GLU A 264 -6.35 -6.25 1.74
C GLU A 264 -7.00 -4.96 1.22
N ALA A 265 -6.35 -4.25 0.30
CA ALA A 265 -6.88 -3.02 -0.29
C ALA A 265 -8.23 -3.24 -0.99
N ILE A 266 -8.37 -4.34 -1.74
CA ILE A 266 -9.64 -4.73 -2.38
C ILE A 266 -10.72 -5.00 -1.33
N LEU A 267 -10.39 -5.67 -0.23
CA LEU A 267 -11.36 -5.93 0.85
C LEU A 267 -11.82 -4.65 1.54
N LEU A 268 -10.91 -3.73 1.83
CA LEU A 268 -11.25 -2.42 2.41
C LEU A 268 -12.14 -1.62 1.47
N GLU A 269 -11.82 -1.62 0.18
CA GLU A 269 -12.61 -0.93 -0.82
C GLU A 269 -13.99 -1.58 -1.02
N LEU A 270 -14.07 -2.91 -0.98
CA LEU A 270 -15.34 -3.63 -0.99
C LEU A 270 -16.21 -3.25 0.24
N ALA A 271 -15.60 -3.18 1.42
CA ALA A 271 -16.31 -2.75 2.62
C ALA A 271 -16.82 -1.32 2.49
N ARG A 272 -16.00 -0.43 1.92
CA ARG A 272 -16.38 0.96 1.65
C ARG A 272 -17.53 1.04 0.63
N ALA A 273 -17.40 0.33 -0.48
CA ALA A 273 -18.43 0.31 -1.53
C ALA A 273 -19.79 -0.17 -1.00
N ARG A 274 -19.79 -1.18 -0.12
CA ARG A 274 -21.02 -1.65 0.55
C ARG A 274 -21.58 -0.64 1.53
N ALA A 275 -20.74 -0.04 2.36
CA ALA A 275 -21.15 0.95 3.35
C ALA A 275 -21.81 2.18 2.69
N PHE A 276 -21.30 2.60 1.53
CA PHE A 276 -21.80 3.75 0.78
C PHE A 276 -22.74 3.39 -0.39
N GLN A 277 -23.17 2.13 -0.48
CA GLN A 277 -24.11 1.64 -1.49
C GLN A 277 -23.67 1.95 -2.92
N GLN A 278 -22.43 1.62 -3.25
CA GLN A 278 -21.80 1.81 -4.58
C GLN A 278 -21.74 0.50 -5.36
N PRO A 279 -22.78 0.10 -6.08
CA PRO A 279 -22.86 -1.22 -6.73
C PRO A 279 -21.80 -1.43 -7.81
N GLU A 280 -21.39 -0.39 -8.53
CA GLU A 280 -20.36 -0.50 -9.57
C GLU A 280 -18.98 -0.82 -8.94
N ALA A 281 -18.59 -0.07 -7.92
CA ALA A 281 -17.33 -0.33 -7.19
C ALA A 281 -17.36 -1.71 -6.51
N GLU A 282 -18.48 -2.12 -5.93
CA GLU A 282 -18.66 -3.47 -5.38
C GLU A 282 -18.45 -4.54 -6.45
N SER A 283 -19.07 -4.40 -7.62
CA SER A 283 -18.94 -5.34 -8.74
C SER A 283 -17.48 -5.44 -9.21
N MET A 284 -16.79 -4.32 -9.34
CA MET A 284 -15.36 -4.30 -9.70
C MET A 284 -14.50 -5.02 -8.66
N CYS A 285 -14.68 -4.71 -7.39
CA CYS A 285 -13.96 -5.37 -6.29
C CYS A 285 -14.19 -6.89 -6.27
N MET A 286 -15.42 -7.34 -6.49
CA MET A 286 -15.75 -8.77 -6.59
C MET A 286 -15.05 -9.43 -7.78
N GLY A 287 -14.98 -8.75 -8.93
CA GLY A 287 -14.21 -9.22 -10.09
C GLY A 287 -12.73 -9.42 -9.74
N TRP A 288 -12.09 -8.45 -9.09
CA TRP A 288 -10.68 -8.53 -8.68
C TRP A 288 -10.42 -9.60 -7.62
N LEU A 289 -11.37 -9.86 -6.72
CA LEU A 289 -11.24 -10.96 -5.75
C LEU A 289 -11.16 -12.33 -6.43
N ASN A 290 -11.83 -12.52 -7.56
CA ASN A 290 -11.71 -13.74 -8.37
C ASN A 290 -10.28 -13.88 -8.95
N ASP A 291 -9.69 -12.79 -9.41
CA ASP A 291 -8.30 -12.79 -9.90
C ASP A 291 -7.30 -13.09 -8.76
N VAL A 292 -7.52 -12.57 -7.57
CA VAL A 292 -6.72 -12.90 -6.39
C VAL A 292 -6.75 -14.40 -6.12
N SER A 293 -7.92 -15.05 -6.17
CA SER A 293 -8.06 -16.49 -5.99
C SER A 293 -7.24 -17.29 -7.01
N ARG A 294 -7.23 -16.85 -8.27
CA ARG A 294 -6.41 -17.44 -9.34
C ARG A 294 -4.92 -17.32 -9.06
N ILE A 295 -4.47 -16.14 -8.61
CA ILE A 295 -3.08 -15.91 -8.22
C ILE A 295 -2.68 -16.78 -7.03
N GLN A 296 -3.55 -16.92 -6.04
CA GLN A 296 -3.32 -17.82 -4.90
C GLN A 296 -3.10 -19.28 -5.34
N ALA A 297 -3.97 -19.80 -6.20
CA ALA A 297 -3.85 -21.16 -6.75
C ALA A 297 -2.50 -21.34 -7.45
N LYS A 298 -2.11 -20.38 -8.31
CA LYS A 298 -0.81 -20.40 -8.99
C LYS A 298 0.36 -20.40 -8.01
N LEU A 299 0.32 -19.53 -6.99
CA LEU A 299 1.34 -19.49 -5.94
C LEU A 299 1.40 -20.80 -5.14
N GLY A 300 0.25 -21.44 -4.91
CA GLY A 300 0.19 -22.76 -4.26
C GLY A 300 0.98 -23.81 -5.04
N VAL A 301 0.75 -23.92 -6.35
CA VAL A 301 1.47 -24.82 -7.23
C VAL A 301 2.98 -24.52 -7.19
N LEU A 302 3.36 -23.26 -7.32
CA LEU A 302 4.76 -22.85 -7.32
C LEU A 302 5.48 -23.14 -5.99
N ARG A 303 4.78 -23.04 -4.86
CA ARG A 303 5.31 -23.44 -3.56
C ARG A 303 5.63 -24.94 -3.51
N MET A 304 4.73 -25.78 -4.04
CA MET A 304 4.97 -27.21 -4.14
C MET A 304 6.14 -27.51 -5.09
N THR A 305 6.23 -26.84 -6.22
CA THR A 305 7.36 -26.96 -7.13
C THR A 305 8.70 -26.57 -6.47
N ASN A 306 8.70 -25.47 -5.71
CA ASN A 306 9.89 -25.04 -4.96
C ASN A 306 10.27 -26.02 -3.85
N LEU A 307 9.28 -26.65 -3.20
CA LEU A 307 9.54 -27.73 -2.25
C LEU A 307 10.21 -28.92 -2.94
N GLY A 308 9.71 -29.30 -4.12
CA GLY A 308 10.34 -30.32 -4.97
C GLY A 308 11.79 -29.98 -5.33
N ALA A 309 12.06 -28.74 -5.71
CA ALA A 309 13.42 -28.27 -5.99
C ALA A 309 14.35 -28.40 -4.77
N LYS A 310 13.89 -28.01 -3.58
CA LYS A 310 14.65 -28.13 -2.33
C LYS A 310 14.88 -29.59 -1.93
N SER A 311 13.87 -30.44 -2.09
CA SER A 311 14.01 -31.87 -1.85
C SER A 311 15.01 -32.52 -2.80
N SER A 312 14.98 -32.15 -4.09
CA SER A 312 15.94 -32.62 -5.08
C SER A 312 17.38 -32.15 -4.76
N LEU A 313 17.54 -30.92 -4.28
CA LEU A 313 18.83 -30.41 -3.81
C LEU A 313 19.34 -31.18 -2.60
N MET A 314 18.48 -31.50 -1.63
CA MET A 314 18.86 -32.31 -0.48
C MET A 314 19.30 -33.73 -0.90
N LEU A 315 18.58 -34.38 -1.80
CA LEU A 315 18.91 -35.67 -2.36
C LEU A 315 20.22 -35.63 -3.16
N LEU A 316 20.46 -34.53 -3.90
CA LEU A 316 21.74 -34.28 -4.57
C LEU A 316 22.90 -34.25 -3.57
N LEU A 317 22.77 -33.52 -2.47
CA LEU A 317 23.82 -33.43 -1.44
C LEU A 317 24.09 -34.80 -0.78
N ILE A 318 23.04 -35.58 -0.48
CA ILE A 318 23.17 -36.93 0.05
C ILE A 318 23.87 -37.83 -0.97
N SER A 319 23.47 -37.81 -2.22
CA SER A 319 24.09 -38.60 -3.30
C SER A 319 25.57 -38.25 -3.49
N LEU A 320 25.89 -36.95 -3.48
CA LEU A 320 27.27 -36.48 -3.56
C LEU A 320 28.09 -36.94 -2.34
N GLY A 321 27.52 -36.87 -1.13
CA GLY A 321 28.15 -37.37 0.07
C GLY A 321 28.48 -38.88 -0.04
N THR A 322 27.53 -39.69 -0.53
CA THR A 322 27.78 -41.12 -0.74
C THR A 322 28.88 -41.42 -1.75
N ILE A 323 29.03 -40.60 -2.79
CA ILE A 323 30.14 -40.71 -3.75
C ILE A 323 31.48 -40.41 -3.05
N LEU A 324 31.55 -39.37 -2.24
CA LEU A 324 32.77 -38.92 -1.58
C LEU A 324 33.25 -39.88 -0.46
N PHE A 325 32.30 -40.38 0.34
CA PHE A 325 32.66 -41.16 1.53
C PHE A 325 32.59 -42.67 1.34
N ALA A 326 31.87 -43.20 0.35
CA ALA A 326 31.70 -44.63 0.14
C ALA A 326 32.48 -45.24 -1.01
N GLY A 327 33.66 -44.69 -1.32
CA GLY A 327 34.63 -45.33 -2.24
C GLY A 327 34.76 -44.76 -3.65
N GLY A 328 34.43 -43.51 -3.81
CA GLY A 328 34.76 -42.74 -5.02
C GLY A 328 33.92 -43.04 -6.29
N PRO A 329 33.87 -42.10 -7.23
CA PRO A 329 33.07 -42.21 -8.47
C PRO A 329 33.70 -43.15 -9.51
N PHE A 330 34.96 -43.53 -9.31
CA PHE A 330 35.79 -44.21 -10.32
C PHE A 330 35.92 -45.72 -10.16
N THR A 331 35.17 -46.33 -9.24
CA THR A 331 35.06 -47.80 -9.28
C THR A 331 34.26 -48.17 -10.53
N ALA A 332 34.87 -48.90 -11.45
CA ALA A 332 34.29 -49.38 -12.74
C ALA A 332 33.10 -50.37 -12.52
N SER A 333 32.41 -50.25 -11.41
CA SER A 333 31.23 -51.04 -11.09
C SER A 333 29.95 -50.35 -11.58
N SER A 334 28.98 -51.13 -12.02
CA SER A 334 27.62 -50.65 -12.36
C SER A 334 27.01 -49.75 -11.27
N ILE A 335 27.43 -49.88 -10.04
CA ILE A 335 27.04 -49.08 -8.88
C ILE A 335 27.59 -47.65 -8.96
N GLY A 336 28.86 -47.47 -9.43
CA GLY A 336 29.45 -46.16 -9.58
C GLY A 336 28.74 -45.31 -10.69
N ILE A 337 28.44 -45.93 -11.81
CA ILE A 337 27.72 -45.31 -12.91
C ILE A 337 26.31 -44.93 -12.47
N GLY A 338 25.60 -45.82 -11.76
CA GLY A 338 24.28 -45.54 -11.24
C GLY A 338 24.23 -44.35 -10.27
N ARG A 339 25.24 -44.17 -9.43
CA ARG A 339 25.36 -43.00 -8.53
C ARG A 339 25.58 -41.69 -9.29
N ILE A 340 26.41 -41.69 -10.32
CA ILE A 340 26.63 -40.50 -11.14
C ILE A 340 25.37 -40.11 -11.88
N VAL A 341 24.66 -41.07 -12.48
CA VAL A 341 23.38 -40.82 -13.15
C VAL A 341 22.35 -40.24 -12.18
N LEU A 342 22.20 -40.84 -11.01
CA LEU A 342 21.26 -40.37 -9.99
C LEU A 342 21.56 -38.94 -9.52
N THR A 343 22.85 -38.66 -9.29
CA THR A 343 23.32 -37.30 -8.91
C THR A 343 23.00 -36.27 -9.99
N SER A 344 23.23 -36.64 -11.27
CA SER A 344 22.90 -35.78 -12.39
C SER A 344 21.42 -35.51 -12.53
N VAL A 345 20.57 -36.53 -12.32
CA VAL A 345 19.10 -36.36 -12.33
C VAL A 345 18.64 -35.41 -11.23
N PHE A 346 19.14 -35.54 -9.99
CA PHE A 346 18.79 -34.63 -8.91
C PHE A 346 19.25 -33.20 -9.18
N LEU A 347 20.41 -33.01 -9.79
CA LEU A 347 20.91 -31.70 -10.21
C LEU A 347 19.95 -31.06 -11.24
N PHE A 348 19.61 -31.80 -12.30
CA PHE A 348 18.68 -31.30 -13.32
C PHE A 348 17.31 -30.98 -12.73
N LEU A 349 16.78 -31.82 -11.86
CA LEU A 349 15.49 -31.55 -11.20
C LEU A 349 15.57 -30.32 -10.31
N ALA A 350 16.60 -30.20 -9.48
CA ALA A 350 16.77 -29.05 -8.59
C ALA A 350 16.84 -27.72 -9.37
N VAL A 351 17.70 -27.67 -10.38
CA VAL A 351 17.89 -26.49 -11.22
C VAL A 351 16.63 -26.19 -12.06
N GLY A 352 16.08 -27.21 -12.71
CA GLY A 352 14.89 -27.06 -13.57
C GLY A 352 13.68 -26.59 -12.79
N LEU A 353 13.36 -27.21 -11.65
CA LEU A 353 12.24 -26.80 -10.81
C LEU A 353 12.45 -25.42 -10.19
N HIS A 354 13.67 -25.10 -9.77
CA HIS A 354 14.00 -23.77 -9.25
C HIS A 354 13.81 -22.68 -10.31
N THR A 355 14.40 -22.90 -11.50
CA THR A 355 14.30 -21.96 -12.63
C THR A 355 12.84 -21.80 -13.08
N TYR A 356 12.07 -22.90 -13.14
CA TYR A 356 10.65 -22.86 -13.45
C TYR A 356 9.90 -22.03 -12.41
N THR A 357 10.17 -22.23 -11.13
CA THR A 357 9.54 -21.49 -10.05
C THR A 357 9.79 -20.00 -10.18
N ASP A 358 11.06 -19.59 -10.31
CA ASP A 358 11.45 -18.19 -10.39
C ASP A 358 10.84 -17.46 -11.58
N ARG A 359 10.79 -18.13 -12.74
CA ARG A 359 10.22 -17.54 -13.97
C ARG A 359 8.69 -17.41 -13.92
N ASN A 360 8.00 -18.23 -13.13
CA ASN A 360 6.56 -18.31 -13.11
C ASN A 360 5.91 -17.60 -11.88
N ILE A 361 6.71 -17.04 -10.97
CA ILE A 361 6.14 -16.19 -9.90
C ILE A 361 5.33 -15.08 -10.57
N PRO A 362 4.07 -14.85 -10.17
CA PRO A 362 3.23 -13.79 -10.73
C PRO A 362 3.95 -12.45 -10.65
N GLU A 363 3.91 -11.71 -11.73
CA GLU A 363 4.43 -10.34 -11.73
C GLU A 363 3.60 -9.48 -10.78
N PRO A 364 4.23 -8.47 -10.14
CA PRO A 364 3.52 -7.58 -9.23
C PRO A 364 2.57 -6.63 -9.96
N TYR A 365 2.68 -6.56 -11.29
CA TYR A 365 1.91 -5.63 -12.15
C TYR A 365 1.57 -6.26 -13.48
#